data_80a0be6e3e518c5d6e32b2630048d1d4
#
_entry.id   80a0be6e3e518c5d6e32b2630048d1d4
#
_cell.length_a   1.000
_cell.length_b   1.000
_cell.length_c   1.000
_cell.angle_alpha   90.00
_cell.angle_beta   90.00
_cell.angle_gamma   90.00
#
_symmetry.space_group_name_H-M   'P 1'
#
loop_
_entity.id
_entity.type
_entity.pdbx_description
1 polymer ?
#
loop_
_entity_poly.entity_id
_entity_poly.type
_entity_poly.pdbx_seq_one_letter_code
_entity_poly.pdbx_strand_id
1 'polypeptide(L)'
;MTHHHQHNHEIQSTLSFDEKMIKLLEHWIKHNDDHAQTYRDWAQKAKEKNMREASSLLEDAAEMTLMISKKFEEAAALIMKE
;
A
#
# COMPACT_ATOMS: atom_id res chain seq x y z
N MET A 1 -24.48 8.31 -12.48
CA MET A 1 -24.12 8.06 -12.68
C MET A 1 -23.28 7.65 -12.78
N THR A 2 -23.03 7.15 -12.55
CA THR A 2 -22.17 6.70 -12.61
C THR A 2 -21.56 6.51 -13.58
N HIS A 3 -21.17 6.74 -14.22
CA HIS A 3 -20.61 6.66 -15.11
C HIS A 3 -19.26 6.95 -15.25
N HIS A 4 -18.56 7.64 -14.78
CA HIS A 4 -17.18 7.97 -14.75
C HIS A 4 -16.24 6.81 -14.58
N HIS A 5 -16.71 5.75 -14.13
CA HIS A 5 -15.95 4.53 -14.04
C HIS A 5 -15.50 4.04 -15.40
N GLN A 6 -16.23 4.38 -16.40
CA GLN A 6 -15.99 3.83 -17.71
C GLN A 6 -14.76 4.39 -18.36
N HIS A 7 -14.39 5.61 -18.01
CA HIS A 7 -13.13 6.14 -18.49
C HIS A 7 -11.98 5.28 -18.05
N ASN A 8 -12.00 4.88 -16.78
CA ASN A 8 -10.93 4.06 -16.25
C ASN A 8 -10.88 2.71 -16.92
N HIS A 9 -12.05 2.18 -17.25
CA HIS A 9 -12.12 0.92 -17.95
C HIS A 9 -11.42 0.99 -19.29
N GLU A 10 -11.69 2.04 -20.03
CA GLU A 10 -11.10 2.16 -21.35
C GLU A 10 -9.62 2.28 -21.29
N ILE A 11 -9.10 3.06 -20.35
CA ILE A 11 -7.66 3.22 -20.19
C ILE A 11 -7.05 1.88 -19.85
N GLN A 12 -7.66 1.15 -18.94
CA GLN A 12 -7.14 -0.15 -18.51
C GLN A 12 -7.17 -1.17 -19.63
N SER A 13 -8.16 -1.10 -20.49
CA SER A 13 -8.28 -2.09 -21.55
C SER A 13 -7.18 -1.97 -22.58
N THR A 14 -6.45 -0.84 -22.62
CA THR A 14 -5.33 -0.69 -23.54
C THR A 14 -4.03 -1.20 -23.00
N LEU A 15 -4.00 -1.64 -21.73
CA LEU A 15 -2.79 -2.15 -21.10
C LEU A 15 -2.78 -3.66 -21.13
N SER A 16 -1.58 -4.25 -21.24
CA SER A 16 -1.42 -5.68 -21.08
C SER A 16 -1.70 -6.06 -19.64
N PHE A 17 -1.89 -7.36 -19.40
CA PHE A 17 -2.08 -7.85 -18.04
C PHE A 17 -0.90 -7.48 -17.14
N ASP A 18 0.32 -7.66 -17.66
CA ASP A 18 1.53 -7.34 -16.89
C ASP A 18 1.58 -5.88 -16.52
N GLU A 19 1.24 -5.01 -17.46
CA GLU A 19 1.21 -3.57 -17.19
C GLU A 19 0.19 -3.23 -16.13
N LYS A 20 -0.98 -3.86 -16.19
CA LYS A 20 -2.00 -3.63 -15.17
C LYS A 20 -1.52 -4.08 -13.80
N MET A 21 -0.87 -5.24 -13.74
CA MET A 21 -0.34 -5.75 -12.48
C MET A 21 0.68 -4.79 -11.89
N ILE A 22 1.59 -4.30 -12.71
CA ILE A 22 2.62 -3.36 -12.24
C ILE A 22 1.96 -2.13 -11.65
N LYS A 23 0.98 -1.56 -12.35
CA LYS A 23 0.32 -0.35 -11.87
C LYS A 23 -0.42 -0.61 -10.56
N LEU A 24 -1.07 -1.74 -10.44
CA LEU A 24 -1.76 -2.10 -9.19
C LEU A 24 -0.78 -2.23 -8.04
N LEU A 25 0.33 -2.92 -8.28
CA LEU A 25 1.33 -3.12 -7.25
C LEU A 25 1.94 -1.79 -6.80
N GLU A 26 2.24 -0.91 -7.74
CA GLU A 26 2.75 0.41 -7.41
C GLU A 26 1.75 1.21 -6.57
N HIS A 27 0.49 1.12 -6.92
CA HIS A 27 -0.56 1.80 -6.17
C HIS A 27 -0.66 1.25 -4.74
N TRP A 28 -0.65 -0.08 -4.60
CA TRP A 28 -0.75 -0.71 -3.30
C TRP A 28 0.45 -0.38 -2.41
N ILE A 29 1.64 -0.34 -3.00
CA ILE A 29 2.85 0.00 -2.25
C ILE A 29 2.74 1.42 -1.69
N LYS A 30 2.36 2.37 -2.54
CA LYS A 30 2.22 3.75 -2.09
C LYS A 30 1.15 3.87 -1.01
N HIS A 31 0.04 3.17 -1.21
CA HIS A 31 -1.06 3.19 -0.25
C HIS A 31 -0.62 2.64 1.10
N ASN A 32 0.14 1.55 1.07
CA ASN A 32 0.67 0.96 2.30
C ASN A 32 1.66 1.88 3.00
N ASP A 33 2.50 2.57 2.24
CA ASP A 33 3.44 3.51 2.83
C ASP A 33 2.71 4.62 3.58
N ASP A 34 1.64 5.14 3.00
CA ASP A 34 0.83 6.16 3.64
C ASP A 34 0.20 5.64 4.92
N HIS A 35 -0.33 4.43 4.88
CA HIS A 35 -0.94 3.82 6.06
C HIS A 35 0.09 3.55 7.15
N ALA A 36 1.26 3.06 6.77
CA ALA A 36 2.31 2.78 7.75
C ALA A 36 2.71 4.07 8.48
N GLN A 37 2.80 5.18 7.75
CA GLN A 37 3.12 6.45 8.36
C GLN A 37 2.02 6.89 9.33
N THR A 38 0.77 6.71 8.94
CA THR A 38 -0.36 7.02 9.80
C THR A 38 -0.30 6.20 11.09
N TYR A 39 -0.01 4.92 10.98
CA TYR A 39 0.09 4.06 12.16
C TYR A 39 1.21 4.51 13.09
N ARG A 40 2.34 4.94 12.53
CA ARG A 40 3.44 5.46 13.34
C ARG A 40 3.08 6.76 14.02
N ASP A 41 2.37 7.63 13.32
CA ASP A 41 1.94 8.90 13.90
C ASP A 41 1.04 8.63 15.11
N TRP A 42 0.11 7.71 14.98
CA TRP A 42 -0.80 7.39 16.07
C TRP A 42 -0.10 6.60 17.18
N ALA A 43 0.91 5.80 16.83
CA ALA A 43 1.73 5.14 17.85
C ALA A 43 2.41 6.19 18.73
N GLN A 44 2.95 7.23 18.11
CA GLN A 44 3.59 8.29 18.86
C GLN A 44 2.61 9.01 19.79
N LYS A 45 1.41 9.30 19.30
CA LYS A 45 0.38 9.93 20.11
C LYS A 45 -0.02 9.05 21.26
N ALA A 46 -0.15 7.75 21.02
CA ALA A 46 -0.49 6.81 22.08
C ALA A 46 0.59 6.77 23.13
N LYS A 47 1.85 6.79 22.70
CA LYS A 47 2.97 6.78 23.62
C LYS A 47 2.95 8.02 24.53
N GLU A 48 2.63 9.17 23.95
CA GLU A 48 2.54 10.41 24.71
C GLU A 48 1.44 10.38 25.75
N LYS A 49 0.44 9.53 25.55
CA LYS A 49 -0.66 9.36 26.50
C LYS A 49 -0.43 8.17 27.43
N ASN A 50 0.79 7.65 27.46
CA ASN A 50 1.18 6.51 28.29
C ASN A 50 0.45 5.21 27.94
N MET A 51 0.04 5.11 26.68
CA MET A 51 -0.55 3.87 26.15
C MET A 51 0.53 3.07 25.46
N ARG A 52 1.46 2.55 26.25
CA ARG A 52 2.68 1.97 25.69
C ARG A 52 2.44 0.70 24.90
N GLU A 53 1.57 -0.17 25.41
CA GLU A 53 1.30 -1.41 24.71
C GLU A 53 0.57 -1.16 23.41
N ALA A 54 -0.40 -0.25 23.42
CA ALA A 54 -1.11 0.11 22.19
C ALA A 54 -0.14 0.72 21.19
N SER A 55 0.77 1.59 21.67
CA SER A 55 1.76 2.21 20.81
C SER A 55 2.64 1.15 20.14
N SER A 56 3.09 0.17 20.92
CA SER A 56 3.93 -0.89 20.40
C SER A 56 3.22 -1.70 19.32
N LEU A 57 1.94 -1.99 19.52
CA LEU A 57 1.17 -2.74 18.54
C LEU A 57 0.98 -1.94 17.25
N LEU A 58 0.80 -0.62 17.37
CA LEU A 58 0.69 0.22 16.19
C LEU A 58 2.00 0.28 15.42
N GLU A 59 3.14 0.32 16.13
CA GLU A 59 4.44 0.26 15.47
C GLU A 59 4.60 -1.07 14.74
N ASP A 60 4.20 -2.16 15.37
CA ASP A 60 4.25 -3.47 14.72
C ASP A 60 3.39 -3.48 13.47
N ALA A 61 2.19 -2.89 13.55
CA ALA A 61 1.30 -2.84 12.40
C ALA A 61 1.95 -2.07 11.24
N ALA A 62 2.64 -0.97 11.56
CA ALA A 62 3.33 -0.21 10.53
C ALA A 62 4.41 -1.06 9.86
N GLU A 63 5.18 -1.78 10.66
CA GLU A 63 6.24 -2.63 10.11
C GLU A 63 5.69 -3.75 9.26
N MET A 64 4.61 -4.36 9.71
CA MET A 64 3.98 -5.42 8.92
C MET A 64 3.47 -4.90 7.59
N THR A 65 2.91 -3.70 7.60
CA THR A 65 2.44 -3.08 6.38
C THR A 65 3.58 -2.85 5.40
N LEU A 66 4.74 -2.41 5.89
CA LEU A 66 5.90 -2.20 5.04
C LEU A 66 6.47 -3.52 4.52
N MET A 67 6.35 -4.59 5.29
CA MET A 67 6.77 -5.90 4.82
C MET A 67 5.89 -6.40 3.68
N ILE A 68 4.60 -6.11 3.76
CA ILE A 68 3.70 -6.43 2.66
C ILE A 68 4.12 -5.68 1.40
N SER A 69 4.44 -4.39 1.54
CA SER A 69 4.91 -3.60 0.40
C SER A 69 6.16 -4.18 -0.21
N LYS A 70 7.05 -4.72 0.61
CA LYS A 70 8.25 -5.35 0.11
C LYS A 70 7.93 -6.54 -0.77
N LYS A 71 6.94 -7.33 -0.38
CA LYS A 71 6.49 -8.44 -1.20
C LYS A 71 5.94 -7.96 -2.54
N PHE A 72 5.22 -6.85 -2.52
CA PHE A 72 4.69 -6.29 -3.76
C PHE A 72 5.82 -5.79 -4.66
N GLU A 73 6.87 -5.20 -4.06
CA GLU A 73 8.03 -4.77 -4.83
C GLU A 73 8.72 -5.96 -5.49
N GLU A 74 8.84 -7.05 -4.76
CA GLU A 74 9.44 -8.26 -5.30
C GLU A 74 8.61 -8.82 -6.44
N ALA A 75 7.29 -8.82 -6.26
CA ALA A 75 6.39 -9.29 -7.31
C ALA A 75 6.53 -8.43 -8.56
N ALA A 76 6.57 -7.12 -8.39
CA ALA A 76 6.71 -6.21 -9.52
C ALA A 76 8.03 -6.45 -10.25
N ALA A 77 9.10 -6.67 -9.51
CA ALA A 77 10.40 -6.94 -10.12
C ALA A 77 10.38 -8.21 -10.95
N LEU A 78 9.69 -9.24 -10.45
CA LEU A 78 9.56 -10.49 -11.20
C LEU A 78 8.78 -10.29 -12.48
N ILE A 79 7.70 -9.53 -12.43
CA ILE A 79 6.90 -9.28 -13.61
C ILE A 79 7.70 -8.49 -14.65
N MET A 80 8.46 -7.51 -14.18
CA MET A 80 9.23 -6.67 -15.09
C MET A 80 10.37 -7.42 -15.77
N LYS A 81 10.85 -8.50 -15.16
CA LYS A 81 11.88 -9.31 -15.76
C LYS A 81 11.39 -10.09 -16.97
N GLU A 82 10.12 -10.35 -17.01
CA GLU A 82 9.56 -11.13 -18.09
C GLU A 82 9.36 -10.29 -19.32
#